data_b77315b7d0f83aa1c72bd673f42b38d0
#
_entry.id   b77315b7d0f83aa1c72bd673f42b38d0
#
_cell.length_a   1.000
_cell.length_b   1.000
_cell.length_c   1.000
_cell.angle_alpha   90.00
_cell.angle_beta   90.00
_cell.angle_gamma   90.00
#
_symmetry.space_group_name_H-M   'P 1'
#
loop_
_entity.id
_entity.type
_entity.pdbx_description
1 polymer ?
#
loop_
_entity_poly.entity_id
_entity_poly.type
_entity_poly.pdbx_seq_one_letter_code
_entity_poly.pdbx_strand_id
1 'polypeptide(L)'
;NAETGRYRWLRLTARHGVARLPDLQLIDMRQTPPPSGCWLSPPLVEALAATYAAGEQSLLFLNRRGYAPLVLCKACGERMSAPDTDSWLVEHRYSGRLVCHLTGFSMPKPAACPHCGAVDSLVSIGPGVERVEEEARTLFPDARIAVFSSDTMWDAREARNLIAAMEEGQIDILVATQAAAKGHNFPNLTLVGVVDADLGLRGGDLRAAERTYQLLAQATGRAGRKDRPGRALLQTYAPEHAVMQALQAQDRDAFTTAELHERDMAGLPPFGRLAALIVSGPDPVALEAFVQTLAQAAPNAEGVQVYGPADAPLGLVRGRRRKRFLVRADRTVDLSAYLAAWRARVRPPGAIRLAIDVDPYSFL
;
A
#
# COMPACT_ATOMS: atom_id res chain seq x y z
N ASN A 1 26.28 6.69 1.59
CA ASN A 1 26.82 8.08 1.57
C ASN A 1 27.22 8.55 2.99
N ALA A 2 26.45 8.27 4.06
CA ALA A 2 26.85 8.61 5.43
C ALA A 2 28.00 7.73 5.91
N GLU A 3 27.96 6.42 5.67
CA GLU A 3 29.02 5.47 6.01
C GLU A 3 30.34 5.77 5.29
N THR A 4 30.26 6.24 4.05
CA THR A 4 31.43 6.67 3.26
C THR A 4 31.95 8.07 3.63
N GLY A 5 31.33 8.71 4.64
CA GLY A 5 31.72 10.04 5.09
C GLY A 5 31.28 11.21 4.21
N ARG A 6 30.49 10.95 3.15
CA ARG A 6 29.99 11.99 2.25
C ARG A 6 28.96 12.91 2.93
N TYR A 7 28.22 12.37 3.91
CA TYR A 7 27.29 13.09 4.77
C TYR A 7 27.59 12.81 6.23
N ARG A 8 27.35 13.77 7.11
CA ARG A 8 27.45 13.55 8.54
C ARG A 8 26.33 12.62 9.01
N TRP A 9 26.70 11.53 9.68
CA TRP A 9 25.73 10.61 10.27
C TRP A 9 25.38 11.08 11.69
N LEU A 10 24.11 11.43 11.91
CA LEU A 10 23.58 11.72 13.23
C LEU A 10 22.66 10.56 13.62
N ARG A 11 22.98 9.90 14.71
CA ARG A 11 22.21 8.76 15.23
C ARG A 11 21.51 9.15 16.53
N LEU A 12 20.18 9.08 16.54
CA LEU A 12 19.39 9.18 17.75
C LEU A 12 19.33 7.79 18.38
N THR A 13 20.02 7.61 19.51
CA THR A 13 20.16 6.30 20.16
C THR A 13 19.06 6.00 21.16
N ALA A 14 18.24 6.99 21.52
CA ALA A 14 17.14 6.85 22.46
C ALA A 14 15.88 7.58 21.99
N ARG A 15 14.73 7.11 22.42
CA ARG A 15 13.46 7.83 22.28
C ARG A 15 13.38 8.95 23.33
N HIS A 16 12.63 9.99 23.02
CA HIS A 16 12.39 11.09 23.97
C HIS A 16 11.55 10.60 25.16
N GLY A 17 12.02 10.86 26.37
CA GLY A 17 11.34 10.49 27.63
C GLY A 17 11.41 8.98 27.94
N VAL A 18 10.39 8.48 28.64
CA VAL A 18 10.24 7.08 29.08
C VAL A 18 9.60 6.15 28.04
N ALA A 19 9.36 6.66 26.82
CA ALA A 19 8.68 5.90 25.78
C ALA A 19 9.50 4.68 25.34
N ARG A 20 8.90 3.49 25.43
CA ARG A 20 9.46 2.22 24.96
C ARG A 20 8.84 1.83 23.61
N LEU A 21 9.54 0.97 22.87
CA LEU A 21 8.94 0.32 21.71
C LEU A 21 7.83 -0.63 22.19
N PRO A 22 6.72 -0.76 21.45
CA PRO A 22 5.67 -1.70 21.81
C PRO A 22 6.19 -3.14 21.72
N ASP A 23 5.65 -4.05 22.53
CA ASP A 23 5.82 -5.48 22.31
C ASP A 23 5.13 -5.86 21.00
N LEU A 24 5.90 -6.34 20.01
CA LEU A 24 5.41 -6.65 18.67
C LEU A 24 5.34 -8.16 18.48
N GLN A 25 4.14 -8.66 18.19
CA GLN A 25 3.88 -10.08 17.98
C GLN A 25 3.25 -10.30 16.59
N LEU A 26 3.70 -11.35 15.90
CA LEU A 26 3.11 -11.80 14.65
C LEU A 26 2.03 -12.83 14.97
N ILE A 27 0.87 -12.71 14.32
CA ILE A 27 -0.19 -13.71 14.34
C ILE A 27 -0.13 -14.44 13.00
N ASP A 28 0.25 -15.72 13.04
CA ASP A 28 0.25 -16.57 11.85
C ASP A 28 -1.19 -16.94 11.48
N MET A 29 -1.71 -16.31 10.44
CA MET A 29 -3.08 -16.49 9.95
C MET A 29 -3.34 -17.89 9.35
N ARG A 30 -2.30 -18.68 9.13
CA ARG A 30 -2.43 -20.10 8.70
C ARG A 30 -2.77 -21.01 9.87
N GLN A 31 -2.35 -20.62 11.08
CA GLN A 31 -2.57 -21.38 12.32
C GLN A 31 -3.81 -20.88 13.09
N THR A 32 -4.03 -19.58 13.09
CA THR A 32 -5.13 -18.93 13.81
C THR A 32 -5.94 -18.01 12.89
N PRO A 33 -6.59 -18.57 11.84
CA PRO A 33 -7.39 -17.80 10.92
C PRO A 33 -8.61 -17.17 11.61
N PRO A 34 -9.13 -16.03 11.13
CA PRO A 34 -10.41 -15.53 11.58
C PRO A 34 -11.54 -16.49 11.20
N PRO A 35 -12.69 -16.43 11.87
CA PRO A 35 -13.90 -17.14 11.46
C PRO A 35 -14.30 -16.77 10.03
N SER A 36 -15.07 -17.65 9.38
CA SER A 36 -15.53 -17.39 8.00
C SER A 36 -16.31 -16.08 7.91
N GLY A 37 -15.90 -15.20 6.99
CA GLY A 37 -16.51 -13.88 6.81
C GLY A 37 -16.01 -12.80 7.74
N CYS A 38 -15.10 -13.11 8.67
CA CYS A 38 -14.44 -12.20 9.58
C CYS A 38 -13.00 -11.86 9.15
N TRP A 39 -12.45 -10.80 9.71
CA TRP A 39 -11.11 -10.28 9.39
C TRP A 39 -10.18 -10.26 10.61
N LEU A 40 -10.78 -10.27 11.81
CA LEU A 40 -10.05 -10.23 13.07
C LEU A 40 -9.86 -11.66 13.59
N SER A 41 -8.60 -12.07 13.73
CA SER A 41 -8.26 -13.39 14.29
C SER A 41 -8.59 -13.45 15.80
N PRO A 42 -8.85 -14.65 16.35
CA PRO A 42 -9.15 -14.79 17.79
C PRO A 42 -8.13 -14.13 18.71
N PRO A 43 -6.79 -14.24 18.50
CA PRO A 43 -5.83 -13.56 19.37
C PRO A 43 -5.92 -12.03 19.31
N LEU A 44 -6.26 -11.46 18.14
CA LEU A 44 -6.45 -10.02 18.02
C LEU A 44 -7.74 -9.57 18.71
N VAL A 45 -8.83 -10.32 18.59
CA VAL A 45 -10.11 -10.05 19.28
C VAL A 45 -9.92 -10.11 20.80
N GLU A 46 -9.20 -11.09 21.31
CA GLU A 46 -8.90 -11.21 22.74
C GLU A 46 -8.08 -10.02 23.25
N ALA A 47 -7.09 -9.58 22.48
CA ALA A 47 -6.30 -8.40 22.84
C ALA A 47 -7.13 -7.12 22.82
N LEU A 48 -8.06 -6.95 21.86
CA LEU A 48 -9.00 -5.83 21.81
C LEU A 48 -9.92 -5.82 23.03
N ALA A 49 -10.46 -7.00 23.40
CA ALA A 49 -11.33 -7.14 24.56
C ALA A 49 -10.61 -6.77 25.88
N ALA A 50 -9.38 -7.25 26.05
CA ALA A 50 -8.57 -6.93 27.21
C ALA A 50 -8.24 -5.43 27.31
N THR A 51 -7.91 -4.79 26.17
CA THR A 51 -7.62 -3.35 26.08
C THR A 51 -8.86 -2.52 26.40
N TYR A 52 -10.01 -2.89 25.83
CA TYR A 52 -11.28 -2.23 26.11
C TYR A 52 -11.69 -2.34 27.58
N ALA A 53 -11.58 -3.54 28.16
CA ALA A 53 -11.88 -3.78 29.57
C ALA A 53 -10.97 -2.97 30.53
N ALA A 54 -9.73 -2.68 30.11
CA ALA A 54 -8.81 -1.83 30.84
C ALA A 54 -9.09 -0.32 30.69
N GLY A 55 -10.11 0.08 29.91
CA GLY A 55 -10.40 1.48 29.59
C GLY A 55 -9.31 2.15 28.74
N GLU A 56 -8.59 1.36 27.97
CA GLU A 56 -7.52 1.81 27.07
C GLU A 56 -7.98 1.81 25.62
N GLN A 57 -7.20 2.45 24.74
CA GLN A 57 -7.57 2.63 23.35
C GLN A 57 -6.84 1.66 22.43
N SER A 58 -7.54 1.24 21.39
CA SER A 58 -7.01 0.37 20.32
C SER A 58 -7.06 1.05 18.95
N LEU A 59 -6.06 0.76 18.10
CA LEU A 59 -6.03 1.11 16.69
C LEU A 59 -6.06 -0.16 15.85
N LEU A 60 -7.09 -0.34 15.02
CA LEU A 60 -7.13 -1.33 13.96
C LEU A 60 -6.62 -0.69 12.67
N PHE A 61 -5.42 -1.06 12.28
CA PHE A 61 -4.73 -0.48 11.14
C PHE A 61 -4.86 -1.35 9.89
N LEU A 62 -5.32 -0.74 8.79
CA LEU A 62 -5.37 -1.36 7.48
C LEU A 62 -4.33 -0.72 6.55
N ASN A 63 -3.43 -1.55 6.02
CA ASN A 63 -2.46 -1.11 5.01
C ASN A 63 -3.13 -1.08 3.62
N ARG A 64 -3.78 0.04 3.27
CA ARG A 64 -4.65 0.15 2.09
C ARG A 64 -3.97 0.63 0.80
N ARG A 65 -2.64 0.66 0.67
CA ARG A 65 -2.01 1.06 -0.60
C ARG A 65 -1.90 -0.13 -1.54
N GLY A 66 -2.72 -0.14 -2.61
CA GLY A 66 -2.57 -1.01 -3.77
C GLY A 66 -3.67 -2.05 -3.99
N TYR A 67 -4.39 -2.48 -2.96
CA TYR A 67 -5.53 -3.40 -3.07
C TYR A 67 -6.72 -2.87 -2.27
N ALA A 68 -7.46 -1.94 -2.86
CA ALA A 68 -8.78 -1.61 -2.36
C ALA A 68 -9.68 -2.86 -2.43
N PRO A 69 -10.66 -3.03 -1.51
CA PRO A 69 -11.68 -4.05 -1.68
C PRO A 69 -12.25 -3.91 -3.09
N LEU A 70 -12.09 -4.95 -3.89
CA LEU A 70 -12.63 -4.95 -5.24
C LEU A 70 -14.01 -5.58 -5.26
N VAL A 71 -14.86 -5.10 -6.14
CA VAL A 71 -16.14 -5.75 -6.40
C VAL A 71 -15.99 -6.69 -7.58
N LEU A 72 -16.35 -7.95 -7.40
CA LEU A 72 -16.38 -8.94 -8.47
C LEU A 72 -17.71 -9.70 -8.48
N CYS A 73 -17.98 -10.28 -9.61
CA CYS A 73 -19.11 -11.21 -9.78
C CYS A 73 -18.73 -12.62 -9.31
N LYS A 74 -19.41 -13.15 -8.29
CA LYS A 74 -19.18 -14.54 -7.81
C LYS A 74 -19.57 -15.62 -8.81
N ALA A 75 -20.38 -15.27 -9.84
CA ALA A 75 -20.84 -16.21 -10.85
C ALA A 75 -19.84 -16.37 -12.00
N CYS A 76 -19.22 -15.28 -12.48
CA CYS A 76 -18.31 -15.34 -13.62
C CYS A 76 -16.87 -14.88 -13.32
N GLY A 77 -16.60 -14.41 -12.10
CA GLY A 77 -15.27 -13.92 -11.70
C GLY A 77 -14.91 -12.54 -12.24
N GLU A 78 -15.77 -11.91 -13.05
CA GLU A 78 -15.51 -10.59 -13.64
C GLU A 78 -15.40 -9.52 -12.55
N ARG A 79 -14.39 -8.66 -12.68
CA ARG A 79 -14.10 -7.57 -11.75
C ARG A 79 -14.73 -6.29 -12.23
N MET A 80 -15.36 -5.55 -11.33
CA MET A 80 -15.90 -4.24 -11.65
C MET A 80 -14.79 -3.22 -11.78
N SER A 81 -14.62 -2.62 -12.96
CA SER A 81 -13.65 -1.54 -13.23
C SER A 81 -14.37 -0.29 -13.74
N ALA A 82 -13.70 0.86 -13.65
CA ALA A 82 -14.22 2.09 -14.24
C ALA A 82 -14.05 2.07 -15.77
N PRO A 83 -14.93 2.73 -16.54
CA PRO A 83 -14.90 2.68 -18.01
C PRO A 83 -13.62 3.22 -18.64
N ASP A 84 -12.93 4.13 -17.95
CA ASP A 84 -11.77 4.88 -18.44
C ASP A 84 -10.44 4.43 -17.83
N THR A 85 -10.45 3.33 -17.04
CA THR A 85 -9.26 2.81 -16.37
C THR A 85 -9.41 1.34 -16.00
N ASP A 86 -8.30 0.61 -15.89
CA ASP A 86 -8.25 -0.75 -15.35
C ASP A 86 -8.30 -0.77 -13.80
N SER A 87 -8.46 0.39 -13.17
CA SER A 87 -8.60 0.47 -11.73
C SER A 87 -9.96 -0.08 -11.31
N TRP A 88 -9.93 -0.92 -10.30
CA TRP A 88 -11.13 -1.58 -9.80
C TRP A 88 -12.03 -0.62 -9.04
N LEU A 89 -13.33 -0.89 -9.10
CA LEU A 89 -14.34 -0.19 -8.33
C LEU A 89 -14.43 -0.78 -6.93
N VAL A 90 -14.51 0.11 -5.97
CA VAL A 90 -14.68 -0.18 -4.54
C VAL A 90 -16.11 0.15 -4.14
N GLU A 91 -16.75 -0.74 -3.41
CA GLU A 91 -18.07 -0.46 -2.84
C GLU A 91 -17.95 0.42 -1.61
N HIS A 92 -18.55 1.60 -1.67
CA HIS A 92 -18.77 2.47 -0.52
C HIS A 92 -20.16 2.18 0.05
N ARG A 93 -20.25 1.31 1.05
CA ARG A 93 -21.51 0.80 1.58
C ARG A 93 -22.44 1.89 2.10
N TYR A 94 -21.90 2.91 2.78
CA TYR A 94 -22.69 4.03 3.30
C TYR A 94 -23.43 4.82 2.19
N SER A 95 -22.85 4.88 1.00
CA SER A 95 -23.47 5.56 -0.14
C SER A 95 -24.14 4.60 -1.12
N GLY A 96 -23.95 3.28 -1.00
CA GLY A 96 -24.42 2.25 -1.94
C GLY A 96 -23.81 2.39 -3.34
N ARG A 97 -22.65 3.05 -3.45
CA ARG A 97 -22.02 3.35 -4.74
C ARG A 97 -20.71 2.59 -4.91
N LEU A 98 -20.41 2.30 -6.17
CA LEU A 98 -19.09 1.83 -6.59
C LEU A 98 -18.26 3.04 -7.00
N VAL A 99 -17.04 3.17 -6.48
CA VAL A 99 -16.15 4.32 -6.70
C VAL A 99 -14.77 3.85 -7.16
N CYS A 100 -14.22 4.50 -8.18
CA CYS A 100 -12.83 4.39 -8.58
C CYS A 100 -12.00 5.47 -7.88
N HIS A 101 -11.13 5.07 -6.97
CA HIS A 101 -10.28 6.02 -6.23
C HIS A 101 -9.17 6.68 -7.07
N LEU A 102 -8.89 6.13 -8.27
CA LEU A 102 -7.90 6.70 -9.17
C LEU A 102 -8.46 7.88 -9.98
N THR A 103 -9.70 7.75 -10.45
CA THR A 103 -10.31 8.72 -11.38
C THR A 103 -11.44 9.53 -10.75
N GLY A 104 -11.96 9.09 -9.60
CA GLY A 104 -13.15 9.65 -8.99
C GLY A 104 -14.46 9.22 -9.67
N PHE A 105 -14.40 8.32 -10.68
CA PHE A 105 -15.60 7.77 -11.28
C PHE A 105 -16.47 7.09 -10.24
N SER A 106 -17.77 7.31 -10.27
CA SER A 106 -18.72 6.74 -9.32
C SER A 106 -20.02 6.35 -10.00
N MET A 107 -20.54 5.16 -9.67
CA MET A 107 -21.81 4.65 -10.17
C MET A 107 -22.60 3.93 -9.07
N PRO A 108 -23.93 3.83 -9.14
CA PRO A 108 -24.71 2.94 -8.28
C PRO A 108 -24.25 1.50 -8.46
N LYS A 109 -24.31 0.68 -7.40
CA LYS A 109 -24.03 -0.76 -7.52
C LYS A 109 -25.13 -1.40 -8.39
N PRO A 110 -24.78 -2.06 -9.52
CA PRO A 110 -25.78 -2.72 -10.37
C PRO A 110 -26.42 -3.90 -9.63
N ALA A 111 -27.72 -4.10 -9.84
CA ALA A 111 -28.44 -5.26 -9.30
C ALA A 111 -28.00 -6.58 -9.97
N ALA A 112 -27.52 -6.51 -11.21
CA ALA A 112 -27.03 -7.66 -11.96
C ALA A 112 -25.61 -7.38 -12.49
N CYS A 113 -24.83 -8.45 -12.67
CA CYS A 113 -23.51 -8.35 -13.26
C CYS A 113 -23.59 -7.83 -14.70
N PRO A 114 -22.90 -6.75 -15.08
CA PRO A 114 -22.93 -6.23 -16.46
C PRO A 114 -22.35 -7.19 -17.49
N HIS A 115 -21.50 -8.13 -17.07
CA HIS A 115 -20.83 -9.09 -17.96
C HIS A 115 -21.68 -10.34 -18.22
N CYS A 116 -22.23 -10.99 -17.16
CA CYS A 116 -22.93 -12.26 -17.30
C CYS A 116 -24.42 -12.21 -16.96
N GLY A 117 -24.95 -11.06 -16.54
CA GLY A 117 -26.37 -10.87 -16.20
C GLY A 117 -26.81 -11.49 -14.87
N ALA A 118 -25.93 -12.17 -14.13
CA ALA A 118 -26.29 -12.82 -12.86
C ALA A 118 -26.72 -11.76 -11.82
N VAL A 119 -27.93 -11.92 -11.27
CA VAL A 119 -28.50 -11.03 -10.25
C VAL A 119 -27.87 -11.32 -8.90
N ASP A 120 -27.70 -10.31 -8.04
CA ASP A 120 -27.14 -10.39 -6.69
C ASP A 120 -25.81 -11.13 -6.60
N SER A 121 -25.04 -11.09 -7.68
CA SER A 121 -23.76 -11.80 -7.80
C SER A 121 -22.53 -10.94 -7.51
N LEU A 122 -22.71 -9.62 -7.40
CA LEU A 122 -21.61 -8.69 -7.15
C LEU A 122 -21.26 -8.63 -5.67
N VAL A 123 -20.06 -9.11 -5.33
CA VAL A 123 -19.54 -9.17 -3.96
C VAL A 123 -18.25 -8.38 -3.83
N SER A 124 -18.13 -7.66 -2.71
CA SER A 124 -16.88 -6.96 -2.36
C SER A 124 -15.92 -7.94 -1.69
N ILE A 125 -14.67 -8.00 -2.16
CA ILE A 125 -13.62 -8.90 -1.63
C ILE A 125 -12.51 -8.08 -0.98
N GLY A 126 -12.04 -8.55 0.17
CA GLY A 126 -10.97 -7.96 0.96
C GLY A 126 -11.45 -7.18 2.18
N PRO A 127 -10.56 -6.99 3.18
CA PRO A 127 -10.87 -6.20 4.35
C PRO A 127 -10.97 -4.72 3.96
N GLY A 128 -12.20 -4.21 3.88
CA GLY A 128 -12.44 -2.76 3.82
C GLY A 128 -12.51 -2.19 5.23
N VAL A 129 -12.22 -0.90 5.39
CA VAL A 129 -12.36 -0.18 6.67
C VAL A 129 -13.75 -0.38 7.25
N GLU A 130 -14.77 -0.29 6.40
CA GLU A 130 -16.19 -0.44 6.77
C GLU A 130 -16.51 -1.85 7.30
N ARG A 131 -15.91 -2.90 6.72
CA ARG A 131 -16.12 -4.28 7.18
C ARG A 131 -15.44 -4.55 8.50
N VAL A 132 -14.24 -4.04 8.70
CA VAL A 132 -13.53 -4.14 9.97
C VAL A 132 -14.25 -3.35 11.05
N GLU A 133 -14.83 -2.20 10.71
CA GLU A 133 -15.69 -1.43 11.62
C GLU A 133 -16.96 -2.20 12.00
N GLU A 134 -17.68 -2.76 11.01
CA GLU A 134 -18.89 -3.57 11.24
C GLU A 134 -18.61 -4.76 12.17
N GLU A 135 -17.49 -5.48 11.93
CA GLU A 135 -17.06 -6.58 12.76
C GLU A 135 -16.72 -6.12 14.18
N ALA A 136 -15.97 -5.02 14.31
CA ALA A 136 -15.64 -4.44 15.60
C ALA A 136 -16.90 -3.99 16.38
N ARG A 137 -17.89 -3.37 15.71
CA ARG A 137 -19.18 -3.00 16.34
C ARG A 137 -19.99 -4.22 16.77
N THR A 138 -19.92 -5.31 16.03
CA THR A 138 -20.61 -6.56 16.38
C THR A 138 -19.97 -7.22 17.60
N LEU A 139 -18.64 -7.20 17.68
CA LEU A 139 -17.88 -7.77 18.79
C LEU A 139 -17.92 -6.90 20.06
N PHE A 140 -17.98 -5.59 19.90
CA PHE A 140 -17.93 -4.60 20.97
C PHE A 140 -19.07 -3.57 20.84
N PRO A 141 -20.32 -3.96 21.09
CA PRO A 141 -21.50 -3.11 20.85
C PRO A 141 -21.52 -1.84 21.69
N ASP A 142 -20.93 -1.87 22.89
CA ASP A 142 -20.88 -0.74 23.81
C ASP A 142 -19.64 0.16 23.63
N ALA A 143 -18.68 -0.25 22.76
CA ALA A 143 -17.48 0.53 22.50
C ALA A 143 -17.75 1.70 21.56
N ARG A 144 -17.09 2.83 21.84
CA ARG A 144 -17.11 4.02 20.98
C ARG A 144 -16.11 3.81 19.83
N ILE A 145 -16.62 3.41 18.68
CA ILE A 145 -15.82 3.07 17.51
C ILE A 145 -15.89 4.19 16.49
N ALA A 146 -14.73 4.62 15.97
CA ALA A 146 -14.61 5.62 14.92
C ALA A 146 -13.74 5.13 13.76
N VAL A 147 -13.95 5.73 12.59
CA VAL A 147 -13.18 5.43 11.36
C VAL A 147 -12.39 6.65 10.92
N PHE A 148 -11.10 6.43 10.64
CA PHE A 148 -10.20 7.45 10.11
C PHE A 148 -9.55 6.99 8.80
N SER A 149 -10.18 7.34 7.70
CA SER A 149 -9.67 7.02 6.36
C SER A 149 -9.78 8.22 5.42
N SER A 150 -9.00 8.22 4.34
CA SER A 150 -9.09 9.28 3.31
C SER A 150 -10.46 9.35 2.63
N ASP A 151 -11.25 8.30 2.73
CA ASP A 151 -12.56 8.21 2.06
C ASP A 151 -13.70 8.69 2.96
N THR A 152 -13.48 8.72 4.28
CA THR A 152 -14.45 9.21 5.27
C THR A 152 -14.18 10.64 5.69
N MET A 153 -12.96 11.15 5.47
CA MET A 153 -12.54 12.50 5.86
C MET A 153 -12.52 13.45 4.66
N TRP A 154 -13.68 14.00 4.32
CA TRP A 154 -13.83 14.99 3.23
C TRP A 154 -13.41 16.39 3.67
N ASP A 155 -13.40 16.67 4.99
CA ASP A 155 -13.06 17.96 5.57
C ASP A 155 -11.94 17.85 6.61
N ALA A 156 -10.97 18.76 6.51
CA ALA A 156 -9.88 18.89 7.48
C ALA A 156 -10.37 19.21 8.92
N ARG A 157 -11.58 19.74 9.06
CA ARG A 157 -12.21 19.99 10.36
C ARG A 157 -12.66 18.70 11.03
N GLU A 158 -13.30 17.80 10.28
CA GLU A 158 -13.72 16.49 10.79
C GLU A 158 -12.51 15.67 11.25
N ALA A 159 -11.43 15.68 10.45
CA ALA A 159 -10.18 15.02 10.83
C ALA A 159 -9.62 15.56 12.14
N ARG A 160 -9.61 16.89 12.35
CA ARG A 160 -9.16 17.50 13.61
C ARG A 160 -10.05 17.13 14.79
N ASN A 161 -11.37 17.13 14.60
CA ASN A 161 -12.31 16.76 15.67
C ASN A 161 -12.12 15.31 16.11
N LEU A 162 -11.92 14.39 15.15
CA LEU A 162 -11.69 12.98 15.45
C LEU A 162 -10.35 12.78 16.18
N ILE A 163 -9.31 13.49 15.78
CA ILE A 163 -8.01 13.45 16.46
C ILE A 163 -8.15 13.95 17.89
N ALA A 164 -8.84 15.08 18.12
CA ALA A 164 -9.10 15.61 19.45
C ALA A 164 -9.90 14.61 20.30
N ALA A 165 -10.94 13.98 19.74
CA ALA A 165 -11.72 12.95 20.42
C ALA A 165 -10.89 11.73 20.85
N MET A 166 -9.92 11.31 20.00
CA MET A 166 -8.94 10.27 20.36
C MET A 166 -8.02 10.71 21.50
N GLU A 167 -7.49 11.94 21.43
CA GLU A 167 -6.59 12.49 22.45
C GLU A 167 -7.30 12.64 23.82
N GLU A 168 -8.58 12.98 23.80
CA GLU A 168 -9.45 13.12 25.00
C GLU A 168 -10.01 11.79 25.54
N GLY A 169 -9.74 10.66 24.88
CA GLY A 169 -10.22 9.35 25.29
C GLY A 169 -11.71 9.11 25.03
N GLN A 170 -12.31 9.83 24.08
CA GLN A 170 -13.72 9.70 23.72
C GLN A 170 -13.98 8.55 22.72
N ILE A 171 -12.92 7.92 22.17
CA ILE A 171 -12.96 6.80 21.25
C ILE A 171 -12.20 5.64 21.87
N ASP A 172 -12.79 4.45 21.87
CA ASP A 172 -12.19 3.23 22.42
C ASP A 172 -11.45 2.43 21.35
N ILE A 173 -12.03 2.33 20.15
CA ILE A 173 -11.43 1.61 19.01
C ILE A 173 -11.44 2.53 17.79
N LEU A 174 -10.26 2.82 17.26
CA LEU A 174 -10.10 3.55 16.01
C LEU A 174 -9.79 2.58 14.86
N VAL A 175 -10.63 2.51 13.85
CA VAL A 175 -10.34 1.78 12.61
C VAL A 175 -9.76 2.76 11.60
N ALA A 176 -8.51 2.54 11.15
CA ALA A 176 -7.86 3.55 10.35
C ALA A 176 -6.93 3.00 9.26
N THR A 177 -6.73 3.83 8.24
CA THR A 177 -5.72 3.64 7.21
C THR A 177 -4.47 4.49 7.50
N GLN A 178 -3.63 4.66 6.49
CA GLN A 178 -2.34 5.39 6.63
C GLN A 178 -2.45 6.81 7.19
N ALA A 179 -3.63 7.43 7.16
CA ALA A 179 -3.84 8.77 7.72
C ALA A 179 -3.53 8.82 9.23
N ALA A 180 -3.93 7.79 9.98
CA ALA A 180 -3.68 7.69 11.42
C ALA A 180 -2.22 7.37 11.79
N ALA A 181 -1.44 6.81 10.86
CA ALA A 181 -0.03 6.48 11.10
C ALA A 181 0.87 7.73 11.19
N LYS A 182 0.39 8.92 10.78
CA LYS A 182 1.20 10.13 10.68
C LYS A 182 0.88 11.14 11.79
N GLY A 183 1.90 11.50 12.56
CA GLY A 183 1.97 12.79 13.29
C GLY A 183 1.15 12.95 14.58
N HIS A 184 0.19 12.07 14.90
CA HIS A 184 -0.69 12.25 16.05
C HIS A 184 -0.18 11.52 17.29
N ASN A 185 -0.50 12.07 18.47
CA ASN A 185 -0.13 11.50 19.75
C ASN A 185 -1.40 11.09 20.52
N PHE A 186 -1.63 9.79 20.67
CA PHE A 186 -2.77 9.25 21.41
C PHE A 186 -2.30 8.67 22.75
N PRO A 187 -2.45 9.41 23.87
CA PRO A 187 -1.85 9.03 25.16
C PRO A 187 -2.34 7.69 25.71
N ASN A 188 -3.59 7.33 25.40
CA ASN A 188 -4.23 6.10 25.90
C ASN A 188 -4.17 4.94 24.91
N LEU A 189 -3.52 5.11 23.75
CA LEU A 189 -3.40 4.07 22.74
C LEU A 189 -2.33 3.05 23.16
N THR A 190 -2.76 1.88 23.62
CA THR A 190 -1.87 0.80 24.08
C THR A 190 -1.86 -0.40 23.16
N LEU A 191 -2.85 -0.57 22.27
CA LEU A 191 -2.90 -1.66 21.31
C LEU A 191 -2.97 -1.15 19.86
N VAL A 192 -2.12 -1.69 19.00
CA VAL A 192 -2.24 -1.56 17.55
C VAL A 192 -2.40 -2.95 16.94
N GLY A 193 -3.53 -3.21 16.30
CA GLY A 193 -3.80 -4.41 15.51
C GLY A 193 -3.67 -4.10 14.02
N VAL A 194 -2.73 -4.74 13.33
CA VAL A 194 -2.62 -4.66 11.87
C VAL A 194 -3.42 -5.80 11.26
N VAL A 195 -4.49 -5.48 10.52
CA VAL A 195 -5.46 -6.47 10.02
C VAL A 195 -4.91 -7.30 8.86
N ASP A 196 -4.11 -6.70 7.98
CA ASP A 196 -3.40 -7.40 6.88
C ASP A 196 -2.02 -6.76 6.69
N ALA A 197 -1.01 -7.41 7.25
CA ALA A 197 0.38 -6.94 7.16
C ALA A 197 1.00 -7.24 5.80
N ASP A 198 0.49 -8.24 5.07
CA ASP A 198 1.07 -8.70 3.80
C ASP A 198 0.64 -7.86 2.59
N LEU A 199 -0.41 -7.07 2.74
CA LEU A 199 -1.04 -6.37 1.62
C LEU A 199 -0.05 -5.49 0.84
N GLY A 200 0.87 -4.84 1.52
CA GLY A 200 1.90 -4.00 0.90
C GLY A 200 3.03 -4.79 0.22
N LEU A 201 3.18 -6.07 0.53
CA LEU A 201 4.20 -6.96 -0.06
C LEU A 201 3.73 -7.58 -1.38
N ARG A 202 2.43 -7.57 -1.63
CA ARG A 202 1.83 -8.12 -2.85
C ARG A 202 1.94 -7.10 -3.97
N GLY A 203 2.61 -7.46 -5.05
CA GLY A 203 2.72 -6.62 -6.25
C GLY A 203 4.15 -6.49 -6.76
N GLY A 204 4.29 -6.02 -7.99
CA GLY A 204 5.60 -5.90 -8.67
C GLY A 204 6.33 -4.58 -8.41
N ASP A 205 6.08 -3.90 -7.29
CA ASP A 205 6.83 -2.70 -6.92
C ASP A 205 8.17 -3.09 -6.29
N LEU A 206 9.26 -2.68 -6.91
CA LEU A 206 10.62 -2.98 -6.43
C LEU A 206 10.95 -2.42 -5.03
N ARG A 207 10.09 -1.53 -4.49
CA ARG A 207 10.22 -0.96 -3.15
C ARG A 207 9.11 -1.42 -2.20
N ALA A 208 8.40 -2.50 -2.53
CA ALA A 208 7.28 -3.00 -1.74
C ALA A 208 7.70 -3.33 -0.29
N ALA A 209 8.79 -4.07 -0.12
CA ALA A 209 9.32 -4.46 1.19
C ALA A 209 9.71 -3.23 2.04
N GLU A 210 10.49 -2.30 1.47
CA GLU A 210 10.90 -1.06 2.13
C GLU A 210 9.70 -0.24 2.60
N ARG A 211 8.71 -0.04 1.72
CA ARG A 211 7.52 0.75 2.05
C ARG A 211 6.64 0.09 3.10
N THR A 212 6.48 -1.23 3.00
CA THR A 212 5.71 -2.00 3.97
C THR A 212 6.37 -1.96 5.34
N TYR A 213 7.68 -2.19 5.40
CA TYR A 213 8.43 -2.05 6.65
C TYR A 213 8.26 -0.66 7.28
N GLN A 214 8.49 0.41 6.50
CA GLN A 214 8.36 1.79 6.99
C GLN A 214 6.96 2.11 7.51
N LEU A 215 5.93 1.69 6.78
CA LEU A 215 4.56 1.96 7.15
C LEU A 215 4.13 1.19 8.41
N LEU A 216 4.44 -0.11 8.47
CA LEU A 216 4.10 -0.95 9.61
C LEU A 216 4.88 -0.53 10.86
N ALA A 217 6.16 -0.19 10.73
CA ALA A 217 6.95 0.36 11.83
C ALA A 217 6.41 1.71 12.35
N GLN A 218 5.87 2.56 11.46
CA GLN A 218 5.21 3.80 11.87
C GLN A 218 3.89 3.55 12.59
N ALA A 219 3.06 2.63 12.07
CA ALA A 219 1.76 2.31 12.65
C ALA A 219 1.92 1.63 14.04
N THR A 220 2.75 0.59 14.13
CA THR A 220 3.01 -0.14 15.37
C THR A 220 3.65 0.74 16.42
N GLY A 221 4.57 1.62 16.01
CA GLY A 221 5.21 2.59 16.89
C GLY A 221 4.27 3.63 17.52
N ARG A 222 2.97 3.60 17.22
CA ARG A 222 1.93 4.42 17.89
C ARG A 222 1.49 3.86 19.23
N ALA A 223 1.56 2.53 19.40
CA ALA A 223 1.20 1.90 20.66
C ALA A 223 2.22 2.20 21.75
N GLY A 224 1.71 2.50 22.95
CA GLY A 224 2.50 2.70 24.16
C GLY A 224 3.23 4.03 24.19
N ARG A 225 2.92 4.81 25.23
CA ARG A 225 3.59 6.07 25.51
C ARG A 225 3.56 6.34 27.01
N LYS A 226 4.50 7.18 27.48
CA LYS A 226 4.68 7.48 28.90
C LYS A 226 4.90 6.19 29.71
N ASP A 227 4.06 5.94 30.68
CA ASP A 227 4.21 4.85 31.63
C ASP A 227 3.42 3.58 31.25
N ARG A 228 2.78 3.57 30.07
CA ARG A 228 1.98 2.43 29.60
C ARG A 228 2.72 1.67 28.48
N PRO A 229 3.05 0.38 28.70
CA PRO A 229 3.63 -0.44 27.66
C PRO A 229 2.63 -0.64 26.52
N GLY A 230 3.10 -0.46 25.28
CA GLY A 230 2.28 -0.71 24.10
C GLY A 230 2.43 -2.13 23.59
N ARG A 231 1.41 -2.63 22.92
CA ARG A 231 1.41 -3.91 22.20
C ARG A 231 1.03 -3.67 20.75
N ALA A 232 1.68 -4.41 19.86
CA ALA A 232 1.33 -4.41 18.43
C ALA A 232 1.17 -5.85 17.94
N LEU A 233 0.02 -6.16 17.38
CA LEU A 233 -0.30 -7.48 16.83
C LEU A 233 -0.46 -7.35 15.31
N LEU A 234 0.33 -8.13 14.55
CA LEU A 234 0.31 -8.10 13.09
C LEU A 234 -0.22 -9.43 12.55
N GLN A 235 -1.37 -9.40 11.91
CA GLN A 235 -1.92 -10.57 11.21
C GLN A 235 -1.20 -10.73 9.87
N THR A 236 -0.56 -11.87 9.66
CA THR A 236 0.21 -12.18 8.45
C THR A 236 0.09 -13.64 8.04
N TYR A 237 0.06 -13.91 6.74
CA TYR A 237 0.19 -15.24 6.15
C TYR A 237 1.64 -15.61 5.82
N ALA A 238 2.57 -14.65 5.97
CA ALA A 238 3.98 -14.82 5.66
C ALA A 238 4.88 -14.39 6.85
N PRO A 239 4.73 -15.00 8.04
CA PRO A 239 5.50 -14.61 9.22
C PRO A 239 7.02 -14.78 9.02
N GLU A 240 7.45 -15.64 8.10
CA GLU A 240 8.86 -15.88 7.77
C GLU A 240 9.47 -14.77 6.87
N HIS A 241 8.64 -13.90 6.30
CA HIS A 241 9.12 -12.84 5.41
C HIS A 241 10.05 -11.88 6.15
N ALA A 242 11.17 -11.49 5.51
CA ALA A 242 12.22 -10.65 6.11
C ALA A 242 11.65 -9.36 6.76
N VAL A 243 10.65 -8.74 6.14
CA VAL A 243 9.95 -7.56 6.70
C VAL A 243 9.29 -7.89 8.03
N MET A 244 8.60 -9.02 8.14
CA MET A 244 7.88 -9.42 9.36
C MET A 244 8.87 -9.77 10.48
N GLN A 245 9.91 -10.52 10.17
CA GLN A 245 10.95 -10.88 11.13
C GLN A 245 11.69 -9.66 11.65
N ALA A 246 12.06 -8.71 10.78
CA ALA A 246 12.71 -7.49 11.19
C ALA A 246 11.81 -6.56 12.02
N LEU A 247 10.50 -6.52 11.72
CA LEU A 247 9.52 -5.80 12.54
C LEU A 247 9.42 -6.42 13.93
N GLN A 248 9.29 -7.75 14.01
CA GLN A 248 9.20 -8.47 15.29
C GLN A 248 10.45 -8.30 16.13
N ALA A 249 11.62 -8.41 15.52
CA ALA A 249 12.90 -8.16 16.19
C ALA A 249 13.15 -6.68 16.50
N GLN A 250 12.36 -5.78 15.92
CA GLN A 250 12.54 -4.33 15.96
C GLN A 250 13.93 -3.89 15.50
N ASP A 251 14.52 -4.67 14.60
CA ASP A 251 15.87 -4.47 14.06
C ASP A 251 15.79 -3.86 12.64
N ARG A 252 15.82 -2.53 12.61
CA ARG A 252 15.86 -1.76 11.36
C ARG A 252 17.14 -1.98 10.58
N ASP A 253 18.27 -2.14 11.29
CA ASP A 253 19.56 -2.26 10.64
C ASP A 253 19.68 -3.63 9.96
N ALA A 254 19.16 -4.70 10.59
CA ALA A 254 19.06 -6.03 9.97
C ALA A 254 18.18 -5.99 8.71
N PHE A 255 16.99 -5.33 8.77
CA PHE A 255 16.13 -5.15 7.59
C PHE A 255 16.88 -4.42 6.46
N THR A 256 17.53 -3.31 6.80
CA THR A 256 18.25 -2.50 5.79
C THR A 256 19.38 -3.29 5.14
N THR A 257 20.10 -4.09 5.92
CA THR A 257 21.19 -4.94 5.41
C THR A 257 20.67 -6.01 4.47
N ALA A 258 19.58 -6.71 4.84
CA ALA A 258 18.96 -7.72 4.00
C ALA A 258 18.42 -7.12 2.67
N GLU A 259 17.70 -6.00 2.74
CA GLU A 259 17.16 -5.30 1.57
C GLU A 259 18.29 -4.80 0.64
N LEU A 260 19.38 -4.27 1.19
CA LEU A 260 20.53 -3.85 0.40
C LEU A 260 21.22 -5.03 -0.27
N HIS A 261 21.33 -6.17 0.41
CA HIS A 261 21.91 -7.38 -0.18
C HIS A 261 21.08 -7.88 -1.37
N GLU A 262 19.77 -7.95 -1.23
CA GLU A 262 18.88 -8.34 -2.34
C GLU A 262 18.98 -7.37 -3.53
N ARG A 263 19.08 -6.07 -3.25
CA ARG A 263 19.24 -5.06 -4.31
C ARG A 263 20.58 -5.15 -5.01
N ASP A 264 21.64 -5.46 -4.30
CA ASP A 264 22.98 -5.67 -4.88
C ASP A 264 22.97 -6.88 -5.82
N MET A 265 22.45 -8.02 -5.37
CA MET A 265 22.31 -9.23 -6.17
C MET A 265 21.47 -9.00 -7.44
N ALA A 266 20.45 -8.15 -7.37
CA ALA A 266 19.57 -7.82 -8.49
C ALA A 266 20.09 -6.64 -9.34
N GLY A 267 21.21 -5.98 -8.97
CA GLY A 267 21.70 -4.78 -9.63
C GLY A 267 20.72 -3.60 -9.59
N LEU A 268 19.99 -3.46 -8.48
CA LEU A 268 19.00 -2.39 -8.29
C LEU A 268 19.63 -1.19 -7.55
N PRO A 269 19.03 0.00 -7.60
CA PRO A 269 19.53 1.13 -6.82
C PRO A 269 19.64 0.79 -5.31
N PRO A 270 20.74 1.16 -4.65
CA PRO A 270 21.83 2.07 -5.07
C PRO A 270 23.01 1.42 -5.81
N PHE A 271 22.98 0.11 -6.08
CA PHE A 271 24.07 -0.63 -6.72
C PHE A 271 24.03 -0.54 -8.24
N GLY A 272 22.84 -0.38 -8.82
CA GLY A 272 22.60 -0.07 -10.22
C GLY A 272 21.78 1.20 -10.39
N ARG A 273 21.30 1.43 -11.61
CA ARG A 273 20.42 2.53 -12.01
C ARG A 273 19.17 1.97 -12.67
N LEU A 274 18.06 2.64 -12.49
CA LEU A 274 16.79 2.26 -13.13
C LEU A 274 16.18 3.44 -13.86
N ALA A 275 15.44 3.15 -14.95
CA ALA A 275 14.52 4.10 -15.53
C ALA A 275 13.24 3.38 -15.98
N ALA A 276 12.12 4.05 -15.82
CA ALA A 276 10.84 3.62 -16.38
C ALA A 276 10.49 4.51 -17.56
N LEU A 277 10.14 3.89 -18.70
CA LEU A 277 9.57 4.58 -19.83
C LEU A 277 8.09 4.20 -19.91
N ILE A 278 7.22 5.18 -19.85
CA ILE A 278 5.77 4.97 -19.95
C ILE A 278 5.27 5.61 -21.22
N VAL A 279 4.76 4.79 -22.11
CA VAL A 279 4.14 5.21 -23.37
C VAL A 279 2.63 5.16 -23.19
N SER A 280 1.93 6.23 -23.51
CA SER A 280 0.47 6.28 -23.37
C SER A 280 -0.22 6.92 -24.57
N GLY A 281 -1.36 6.37 -24.98
CA GLY A 281 -2.16 6.86 -26.10
C GLY A 281 -3.63 6.44 -26.01
N PRO A 282 -4.53 7.22 -26.64
CA PRO A 282 -5.95 6.87 -26.69
C PRO A 282 -6.25 5.76 -27.71
N ASP A 283 -5.47 5.68 -28.79
CA ASP A 283 -5.61 4.66 -29.84
C ASP A 283 -4.69 3.48 -29.56
N PRO A 284 -5.23 2.26 -29.31
CA PRO A 284 -4.44 1.07 -29.03
C PRO A 284 -3.53 0.65 -30.18
N VAL A 285 -3.98 0.81 -31.43
CA VAL A 285 -3.22 0.39 -32.60
C VAL A 285 -2.00 1.31 -32.83
N ALA A 286 -2.22 2.61 -32.78
CA ALA A 286 -1.14 3.59 -32.88
C ALA A 286 -0.15 3.48 -31.70
N LEU A 287 -0.66 3.20 -30.49
CA LEU A 287 0.17 2.96 -29.32
C LEU A 287 1.07 1.75 -29.51
N GLU A 288 0.52 0.61 -29.91
CA GLU A 288 1.28 -0.63 -30.12
C GLU A 288 2.35 -0.46 -31.20
N ALA A 289 2.00 0.15 -32.35
CA ALA A 289 2.95 0.43 -33.43
C ALA A 289 4.12 1.31 -32.93
N PHE A 290 3.84 2.36 -32.17
CA PHE A 290 4.89 3.23 -31.65
C PHE A 290 5.75 2.51 -30.58
N VAL A 291 5.15 1.70 -29.76
CA VAL A 291 5.85 0.92 -28.72
C VAL A 291 6.84 -0.07 -29.36
N GLN A 292 6.47 -0.74 -30.44
CA GLN A 292 7.37 -1.61 -31.20
C GLN A 292 8.51 -0.82 -31.87
N THR A 293 8.20 0.35 -32.44
CA THR A 293 9.21 1.25 -32.99
C THR A 293 10.21 1.70 -31.92
N LEU A 294 9.69 2.06 -30.73
CA LEU A 294 10.53 2.45 -29.59
C LEU A 294 11.43 1.30 -29.14
N ALA A 295 10.88 0.07 -29.04
CA ALA A 295 11.65 -1.11 -28.65
C ALA A 295 12.83 -1.36 -29.62
N GLN A 296 12.58 -1.32 -30.95
CA GLN A 296 13.60 -1.52 -31.97
C GLN A 296 14.68 -0.43 -32.03
N ALA A 297 14.32 0.78 -31.60
CA ALA A 297 15.20 1.93 -31.55
C ALA A 297 16.11 1.97 -30.29
N ALA A 298 15.95 1.03 -29.36
CA ALA A 298 16.79 0.99 -28.18
C ALA A 298 18.27 0.86 -28.53
N PRO A 299 19.15 1.74 -28.03
CA PRO A 299 20.57 1.61 -28.29
C PRO A 299 21.14 0.35 -27.62
N ASN A 300 22.00 -0.39 -28.31
CA ASN A 300 22.81 -1.40 -27.64
C ASN A 300 23.92 -0.69 -26.86
N ALA A 301 24.03 -1.00 -25.56
CA ALA A 301 25.08 -0.48 -24.71
C ALA A 301 25.46 -1.54 -23.67
N GLU A 302 26.76 -1.69 -23.46
CA GLU A 302 27.26 -2.57 -22.39
C GLU A 302 26.80 -2.09 -21.02
N GLY A 303 26.43 -3.01 -20.14
CA GLY A 303 25.91 -2.69 -18.82
C GLY A 303 24.48 -2.11 -18.81
N VAL A 304 23.75 -2.14 -19.93
CA VAL A 304 22.35 -1.72 -20.00
C VAL A 304 21.45 -2.88 -20.44
N GLN A 305 20.37 -3.07 -19.71
CA GLN A 305 19.33 -4.05 -20.04
C GLN A 305 17.98 -3.34 -20.17
N VAL A 306 17.26 -3.64 -21.24
CA VAL A 306 15.92 -3.09 -21.49
C VAL A 306 14.90 -4.23 -21.43
N TYR A 307 13.93 -4.09 -20.56
CA TYR A 307 12.83 -5.03 -20.38
C TYR A 307 11.52 -4.41 -20.90
N GLY A 308 10.72 -5.19 -21.56
CA GLY A 308 9.49 -4.76 -22.18
C GLY A 308 9.55 -4.79 -23.71
N PRO A 309 8.51 -4.32 -24.41
CA PRO A 309 7.32 -3.64 -23.85
C PRO A 309 6.41 -4.57 -23.04
N ALA A 310 5.80 -4.05 -21.99
CA ALA A 310 4.80 -4.74 -21.20
C ALA A 310 3.64 -3.78 -20.86
N ASP A 311 2.49 -4.32 -20.50
CA ASP A 311 1.42 -3.49 -19.96
C ASP A 311 1.87 -2.80 -18.66
N ALA A 312 1.51 -1.53 -18.51
CA ALA A 312 1.74 -0.85 -17.23
C ALA A 312 0.81 -1.45 -16.17
N PRO A 313 1.15 -1.41 -14.87
CA PRO A 313 0.29 -1.91 -13.78
C PRO A 313 -1.12 -1.31 -13.78
N LEU A 314 -1.26 -0.07 -14.26
CA LEU A 314 -2.52 0.55 -14.63
C LEU A 314 -2.49 0.73 -16.15
N GLY A 315 -2.96 -0.27 -16.88
CA GLY A 315 -2.87 -0.33 -18.34
C GLY A 315 -3.80 0.67 -19.04
N LEU A 316 -4.88 1.11 -18.35
CA LEU A 316 -5.80 2.15 -18.82
C LEU A 316 -5.98 3.22 -17.76
N VAL A 317 -5.74 4.49 -18.09
CA VAL A 317 -5.93 5.63 -17.19
C VAL A 317 -6.50 6.80 -17.98
N ARG A 318 -7.66 7.31 -17.57
CA ARG A 318 -8.36 8.43 -18.21
C ARG A 318 -8.51 8.25 -19.72
N GLY A 319 -8.97 7.06 -20.13
CA GLY A 319 -9.16 6.70 -21.53
C GLY A 319 -7.86 6.52 -22.34
N ARG A 320 -6.71 6.50 -21.70
CA ARG A 320 -5.41 6.30 -22.37
C ARG A 320 -4.81 4.97 -21.96
N ARG A 321 -4.55 4.10 -22.92
CA ARG A 321 -3.80 2.87 -22.69
C ARG A 321 -2.33 3.18 -22.43
N ARG A 322 -1.68 2.34 -21.60
CA ARG A 322 -0.31 2.55 -21.13
C ARG A 322 0.51 1.28 -21.31
N LYS A 323 1.67 1.43 -21.91
CA LYS A 323 2.73 0.41 -21.99
C LYS A 323 3.96 0.93 -21.28
N ARG A 324 4.80 0.02 -20.79
CA ARG A 324 6.03 0.40 -20.09
C ARG A 324 7.24 -0.38 -20.60
N PHE A 325 8.39 0.26 -20.44
CA PHE A 325 9.70 -0.38 -20.44
C PHE A 325 10.36 -0.12 -19.08
N LEU A 326 11.18 -1.06 -18.67
CA LEU A 326 12.10 -0.90 -17.55
C LEU A 326 13.52 -0.97 -18.09
N VAL A 327 14.34 0.02 -17.82
CA VAL A 327 15.76 0.04 -18.13
C VAL A 327 16.53 -0.16 -16.85
N ARG A 328 17.36 -1.19 -16.79
CA ARG A 328 18.36 -1.41 -15.75
C ARG A 328 19.72 -1.10 -16.31
N ALA A 329 20.53 -0.36 -15.60
CA ALA A 329 21.90 -0.05 -16.01
C ALA A 329 22.85 -0.22 -14.82
N ASP A 330 24.08 -0.59 -15.14
CA ASP A 330 25.18 -0.61 -14.18
C ASP A 330 25.43 0.81 -13.67
N ARG A 331 25.93 0.90 -12.44
CA ARG A 331 26.12 2.20 -11.75
C ARG A 331 27.06 3.16 -12.50
N THR A 332 28.00 2.61 -13.26
CA THR A 332 29.00 3.37 -14.04
C THR A 332 28.44 3.95 -15.34
N VAL A 333 27.27 3.47 -15.79
CA VAL A 333 26.63 3.93 -17.01
C VAL A 333 25.97 5.29 -16.82
N ASP A 334 26.22 6.23 -17.72
CA ASP A 334 25.42 7.46 -17.83
C ASP A 334 24.04 7.14 -18.41
N LEU A 335 23.13 6.73 -17.54
CA LEU A 335 21.75 6.38 -17.91
C LEU A 335 21.01 7.56 -18.55
N SER A 336 21.32 8.79 -18.16
CA SER A 336 20.67 9.99 -18.72
C SER A 336 21.08 10.21 -20.18
N ALA A 337 22.37 10.07 -20.49
CA ALA A 337 22.87 10.14 -21.87
C ALA A 337 22.31 9.00 -22.74
N TYR A 338 22.23 7.76 -22.21
CA TYR A 338 21.62 6.62 -22.88
C TYR A 338 20.15 6.90 -23.25
N LEU A 339 19.35 7.35 -22.30
CA LEU A 339 17.94 7.66 -22.50
C LEU A 339 17.72 8.83 -23.47
N ALA A 340 18.58 9.84 -23.43
CA ALA A 340 18.57 10.95 -24.39
C ALA A 340 18.86 10.47 -25.81
N ALA A 341 19.87 9.61 -25.98
CA ALA A 341 20.20 8.99 -27.29
C ALA A 341 19.06 8.11 -27.80
N TRP A 342 18.41 7.33 -26.93
CA TRP A 342 17.24 6.53 -27.29
C TRP A 342 16.07 7.40 -27.73
N ARG A 343 15.73 8.42 -26.94
CA ARG A 343 14.64 9.36 -27.26
C ARG A 343 14.89 10.10 -28.59
N ALA A 344 16.12 10.44 -28.90
CA ALA A 344 16.46 11.16 -30.13
C ALA A 344 16.17 10.35 -31.41
N ARG A 345 16.12 9.01 -31.33
CA ARG A 345 15.88 8.11 -32.47
C ARG A 345 14.40 7.98 -32.84
N VAL A 346 13.48 8.45 -31.97
CA VAL A 346 12.04 8.28 -32.18
C VAL A 346 11.28 9.58 -31.86
N ARG A 347 10.18 9.77 -32.59
CA ARG A 347 9.23 10.85 -32.32
C ARG A 347 7.85 10.24 -32.05
N PRO A 348 7.25 10.46 -30.85
CA PRO A 348 5.89 10.02 -30.60
C PRO A 348 4.92 10.68 -31.59
N PRO A 349 4.07 9.94 -32.29
CA PRO A 349 3.09 10.51 -33.20
C PRO A 349 1.91 11.11 -32.44
N GLY A 350 1.45 12.29 -32.85
CA GLY A 350 0.18 12.91 -32.47
C GLY A 350 -0.15 12.84 -30.98
N ALA A 351 -1.14 12.02 -30.63
CA ALA A 351 -1.66 11.89 -29.27
C ALA A 351 -0.86 10.94 -28.36
N ILE A 352 0.20 10.30 -28.86
CA ILE A 352 1.07 9.42 -28.06
C ILE A 352 1.98 10.27 -27.18
N ARG A 353 2.10 9.88 -25.90
CA ARG A 353 3.00 10.51 -24.94
C ARG A 353 4.03 9.52 -24.46
N LEU A 354 5.29 9.93 -24.39
CA LEU A 354 6.40 9.20 -23.79
C LEU A 354 6.85 9.98 -22.54
N ALA A 355 6.72 9.37 -21.38
CA ALA A 355 7.28 9.85 -20.13
C ALA A 355 8.46 8.96 -19.74
N ILE A 356 9.53 9.58 -19.26
CA ILE A 356 10.73 8.90 -18.78
C ILE A 356 10.96 9.36 -17.33
N ASP A 357 11.05 8.38 -16.43
CA ASP A 357 11.33 8.60 -15.01
C ASP A 357 12.61 7.85 -14.64
N VAL A 358 13.62 8.59 -14.20
CA VAL A 358 14.92 8.03 -13.82
C VAL A 358 14.96 7.81 -12.32
N ASP A 359 15.39 6.64 -11.90
CA ASP A 359 15.39 6.15 -10.53
C ASP A 359 14.00 6.35 -9.87
N PRO A 360 12.92 5.82 -10.50
CA PRO A 360 11.55 6.13 -10.11
C PRO A 360 11.27 5.72 -8.67
N TYR A 361 10.54 6.57 -7.98
CA TYR A 361 10.10 6.29 -6.61
C TYR A 361 9.04 5.18 -6.57
N SER A 362 8.26 5.03 -7.62
CA SER A 362 7.23 4.00 -7.78
C SER A 362 7.18 3.53 -9.22
N PHE A 363 6.97 2.24 -9.40
CA PHE A 363 6.77 1.62 -10.72
C PHE A 363 5.29 1.38 -11.07
N LEU A 364 4.39 1.97 -10.30
CA LEU A 364 2.92 1.90 -10.49
C LEU A 364 2.42 3.03 -11.39
#